data_5439b3f3be49d5aa689b9a4daac17220
#
_entry.id   5439b3f3be49d5aa689b9a4daac17220
#
_cell.length_a   1.000
_cell.length_b   1.000
_cell.length_c   1.000
_cell.angle_alpha   90.00
_cell.angle_beta   90.00
_cell.angle_gamma   90.00
#
_symmetry.space_group_name_H-M   'P 1'
#
loop_
_entity.id
_entity.type
_entity.pdbx_description
1 polymer ?
#
loop_
_entity_poly.entity_id
_entity_poly.type
_entity_poly.pdbx_seq_one_letter_code
_entity_poly.pdbx_strand_id
1 'polypeptide(L)'
;MKAIQLSRLLLVCLLVAGVAACAGGRTKLESDLDIDGAPDWVNEGSQALNNRDGRLIHGMGSAPKMSDASLQRSTADDRARAEVARVLSSFMNVLSNDYIATAGSGDAMYDEQAISRSIENVTRLNMSGTEIIARWKDPETGTVYSQAELDLKRVKDIVGSANQMHDGLRNHFAQHGETLFDQYAEEK
;
A
#
# COMPACT_ATOMS: atom_id res chain seq x y z
N MET A 1 8.77 30.05 50.70
CA MET A 1 8.35 30.36 49.34
C MET A 1 9.25 29.74 48.25
N LYS A 2 10.59 29.70 48.45
CA LYS A 2 11.52 29.13 47.43
C LYS A 2 11.38 27.61 47.23
N ALA A 3 11.06 26.82 48.27
CA ALA A 3 10.91 25.36 48.18
C ALA A 3 9.69 24.92 47.35
N ILE A 4 8.60 25.66 47.41
CA ILE A 4 7.34 25.39 46.66
C ILE A 4 7.53 25.69 45.19
N GLN A 5 8.33 26.68 44.84
CA GLN A 5 8.64 27.00 43.44
C GLN A 5 9.56 25.94 42.82
N LEU A 6 10.53 25.41 43.58
CA LEU A 6 11.41 24.34 43.07
C LEU A 6 10.66 23.03 42.82
N SER A 7 9.73 22.69 43.71
CA SER A 7 8.88 21.49 43.55
C SER A 7 7.94 21.61 42.34
N ARG A 8 7.39 22.78 42.07
CA ARG A 8 6.56 23.02 40.87
C ARG A 8 7.36 22.96 39.57
N LEU A 9 8.60 23.46 39.58
CA LEU A 9 9.49 23.39 38.42
C LEU A 9 9.90 21.95 38.12
N LEU A 10 10.19 21.14 39.16
CA LEU A 10 10.50 19.72 39.01
C LEU A 10 9.30 18.90 38.45
N LEU A 11 8.08 19.22 38.90
CA LEU A 11 6.88 18.55 38.45
C LEU A 11 6.57 18.87 36.95
N VAL A 12 6.79 20.10 36.51
CA VAL A 12 6.64 20.52 35.12
C VAL A 12 7.69 19.86 34.23
N CYS A 13 8.94 19.74 34.65
CA CYS A 13 10.00 19.05 33.93
C CYS A 13 9.72 17.55 33.81
N LEU A 14 9.13 16.89 34.83
CA LEU A 14 8.73 15.47 34.75
C LEU A 14 7.55 15.24 33.81
N LEU A 15 6.60 16.19 33.73
CA LEU A 15 5.48 16.12 32.80
C LEU A 15 5.90 16.32 31.33
N VAL A 16 6.91 17.17 31.08
CA VAL A 16 7.43 17.38 29.69
C VAL A 16 8.27 16.21 29.22
N ALA A 17 8.96 15.48 30.10
CA ALA A 17 9.73 14.29 29.75
C ALA A 17 8.85 13.08 29.37
N GLY A 18 7.59 13.05 29.84
CA GLY A 18 6.64 11.96 29.55
C GLY A 18 6.00 12.01 28.15
N VAL A 19 6.06 13.14 27.47
CA VAL A 19 5.40 13.31 26.15
C VAL A 19 6.32 12.93 24.97
N ALA A 20 7.62 12.77 25.22
CA ALA A 20 8.59 12.40 24.17
C ALA A 20 8.66 10.89 23.86
N ALA A 21 7.89 10.04 24.56
CA ALA A 21 7.97 8.58 24.41
C ALA A 21 6.99 7.95 23.40
N CYS A 22 6.19 8.76 22.70
CA CYS A 22 5.25 8.27 21.68
C CYS A 22 5.60 8.73 20.25
N ALA A 23 6.87 8.95 19.97
CA ALA A 23 7.30 8.91 18.57
C ALA A 23 7.40 7.41 18.20
N GLY A 24 6.28 6.82 17.77
CA GLY A 24 6.25 5.48 17.21
C GLY A 24 7.24 5.46 16.05
N GLY A 25 8.44 4.91 16.30
CA GLY A 25 9.43 4.71 15.27
C GLY A 25 8.83 3.78 14.24
N ARG A 26 8.65 4.26 13.02
CA ARG A 26 8.42 3.36 11.87
C ARG A 26 9.50 2.31 11.93
N THR A 27 9.11 1.05 11.93
CA THR A 27 10.06 -0.05 11.81
C THR A 27 10.80 0.16 10.48
N LYS A 28 12.06 0.55 10.56
CA LYS A 28 12.89 0.62 9.35
C LYS A 28 13.18 -0.82 8.96
N LEU A 29 12.64 -1.28 7.84
CA LEU A 29 13.06 -2.55 7.25
C LEU A 29 14.51 -2.35 6.79
N GLU A 30 15.42 -3.09 7.41
CA GLU A 30 16.75 -3.22 6.83
C GLU A 30 16.61 -4.05 5.56
N SER A 31 16.95 -3.45 4.43
CA SER A 31 16.97 -4.14 3.15
C SER A 31 18.15 -5.14 3.16
N ASP A 32 17.90 -6.35 2.72
CA ASP A 32 18.93 -7.35 2.43
C ASP A 32 19.62 -7.10 1.08
N LEU A 33 19.13 -6.14 0.31
CA LEU A 33 19.69 -5.82 -1.00
C LEU A 33 20.94 -4.94 -0.90
N ASP A 34 20.93 -3.92 -0.08
CA ASP A 34 22.02 -2.96 0.22
C ASP A 34 22.97 -2.71 -0.98
N ILE A 35 22.37 -2.46 -2.14
CA ILE A 35 23.09 -2.28 -3.41
C ILE A 35 23.66 -0.87 -3.44
N ASP A 36 24.99 -0.77 -3.54
CA ASP A 36 25.66 0.54 -3.58
C ASP A 36 25.25 1.35 -4.80
N GLY A 37 24.91 2.63 -4.57
CA GLY A 37 24.44 3.55 -5.61
C GLY A 37 23.03 3.30 -6.12
N ALA A 38 22.28 2.34 -5.56
CA ALA A 38 20.88 2.15 -5.90
C ALA A 38 20.01 3.26 -5.27
N PRO A 39 18.92 3.66 -5.96
CA PRO A 39 17.91 4.53 -5.35
C PRO A 39 17.25 3.86 -4.13
N ASP A 40 16.81 4.67 -3.16
CA ASP A 40 16.18 4.19 -1.92
C ASP A 40 15.03 3.21 -2.17
N TRP A 41 14.21 3.46 -3.19
CA TRP A 41 13.11 2.57 -3.56
C TRP A 41 13.54 1.17 -4.03
N VAL A 42 14.80 0.99 -4.45
CA VAL A 42 15.37 -0.33 -4.78
C VAL A 42 15.78 -1.06 -3.51
N ASN A 43 16.49 -0.37 -2.60
CA ASN A 43 16.98 -0.96 -1.37
C ASN A 43 15.90 -1.10 -0.29
N GLU A 44 15.01 -0.12 -0.17
CA GLU A 44 13.99 -0.08 0.90
C GLU A 44 12.61 -0.59 0.43
N GLY A 45 12.46 -0.86 -0.87
CA GLY A 45 11.20 -1.30 -1.44
C GLY A 45 10.15 -0.21 -1.52
N SER A 46 8.89 -0.61 -1.60
CA SER A 46 7.75 0.32 -1.71
C SER A 46 7.56 1.22 -0.48
N GLN A 47 8.24 0.94 0.62
CA GLN A 47 8.18 1.75 1.85
C GLN A 47 9.03 3.02 1.79
N ALA A 48 10.04 3.09 0.91
CA ALA A 48 10.87 4.28 0.71
C ALA A 48 10.09 5.46 0.14
N LEU A 49 8.92 5.20 -0.40
CA LEU A 49 8.09 6.22 -1.02
C LEU A 49 7.30 6.99 0.02
N ASN A 50 7.60 8.27 0.09
CA ASN A 50 6.85 9.20 0.91
C ASN A 50 5.46 9.41 0.29
N ASN A 51 4.54 8.53 0.62
CA ASN A 51 3.15 8.61 0.21
C ASN A 51 2.46 9.71 1.02
N ARG A 52 2.54 10.96 0.54
CA ARG A 52 2.07 12.15 1.26
C ARG A 52 0.61 12.08 1.67
N ASP A 53 -0.20 11.33 0.91
CA ASP A 53 -1.65 11.26 1.11
C ASP A 53 -2.14 9.85 1.46
N GLY A 54 -1.23 8.89 1.70
CA GLY A 54 -1.58 7.51 2.07
C GLY A 54 -2.33 6.71 1.00
N ARG A 55 -2.47 7.23 -0.21
CA ARG A 55 -3.44 6.70 -1.20
C ARG A 55 -2.82 6.16 -2.47
N LEU A 56 -1.52 5.91 -2.46
CA LEU A 56 -0.81 5.29 -3.57
C LEU A 56 -0.42 3.86 -3.21
N ILE A 57 -0.69 2.94 -4.10
CA ILE A 57 -0.23 1.56 -4.02
C ILE A 57 1.02 1.43 -4.88
N HIS A 58 2.11 0.98 -4.28
CA HIS A 58 3.36 0.77 -4.97
C HIS A 58 3.71 -0.71 -5.06
N GLY A 59 4.36 -1.08 -6.13
CA GLY A 59 4.89 -2.40 -6.33
C GLY A 59 6.27 -2.34 -6.97
N MET A 60 7.12 -3.27 -6.60
CA MET A 60 8.45 -3.42 -7.15
C MET A 60 8.62 -4.75 -7.84
N GLY A 61 9.43 -4.73 -8.90
CA GLY A 61 9.80 -5.93 -9.63
C GLY A 61 11.20 -5.83 -10.18
N SER A 62 11.88 -6.96 -10.27
CA SER A 62 13.21 -7.03 -10.85
C SER A 62 13.33 -8.14 -11.88
N ALA A 63 14.26 -7.98 -12.83
CA ALA A 63 14.60 -9.00 -13.82
C ALA A 63 16.13 -9.11 -13.93
N PRO A 64 16.70 -10.32 -13.79
CA PRO A 64 18.12 -10.53 -13.96
C PRO A 64 18.53 -10.16 -15.39
N LYS A 65 19.84 -9.99 -15.60
CA LYS A 65 20.38 -9.70 -16.94
C LYS A 65 19.92 -10.74 -17.96
N MET A 66 19.36 -10.27 -19.04
CA MET A 66 18.91 -11.07 -20.18
C MET A 66 19.64 -10.63 -21.45
N SER A 67 19.70 -11.51 -22.46
CA SER A 67 20.24 -11.19 -23.79
C SER A 67 19.37 -10.17 -24.52
N ASP A 68 18.04 -10.23 -24.33
CA ASP A 68 17.10 -9.27 -24.86
C ASP A 68 16.76 -8.21 -23.80
N ALA A 69 17.26 -6.99 -24.01
CA ALA A 69 17.04 -5.88 -23.10
C ALA A 69 15.57 -5.38 -23.08
N SER A 70 14.80 -5.61 -24.12
CA SER A 70 13.38 -5.27 -24.17
C SER A 70 12.57 -6.25 -23.30
N LEU A 71 12.83 -7.54 -23.48
CA LEU A 71 12.24 -8.59 -22.66
C LEU A 71 12.61 -8.42 -21.18
N GLN A 72 13.85 -8.08 -20.89
CA GLN A 72 14.31 -7.84 -19.51
C GLN A 72 13.48 -6.71 -18.85
N ARG A 73 13.32 -5.58 -19.54
CA ARG A 73 12.55 -4.44 -19.02
C ARG A 73 11.07 -4.79 -18.82
N SER A 74 10.45 -5.41 -19.82
CA SER A 74 9.04 -5.80 -19.69
C SER A 74 8.83 -6.80 -18.55
N THR A 75 9.76 -7.73 -18.34
CA THR A 75 9.69 -8.68 -17.22
C THR A 75 9.76 -7.98 -15.86
N ALA A 76 10.64 -6.99 -15.70
CA ALA A 76 10.71 -6.21 -14.47
C ALA A 76 9.42 -5.40 -14.24
N ASP A 77 8.91 -4.76 -15.30
CA ASP A 77 7.66 -3.98 -15.26
C ASP A 77 6.46 -4.85 -14.89
N ASP A 78 6.34 -6.03 -15.48
CA ASP A 78 5.23 -6.95 -15.22
C ASP A 78 5.25 -7.48 -13.78
N ARG A 79 6.45 -7.75 -13.24
CA ARG A 79 6.62 -8.13 -11.84
C ARG A 79 6.24 -7.00 -10.89
N ALA A 80 6.61 -5.75 -11.21
CA ALA A 80 6.21 -4.58 -10.43
C ALA A 80 4.68 -4.39 -10.42
N ARG A 81 4.03 -4.53 -11.58
CA ARG A 81 2.56 -4.51 -11.68
C ARG A 81 1.90 -5.66 -10.93
N ALA A 82 2.48 -6.87 -11.00
CA ALA A 82 1.95 -8.01 -10.27
C ALA A 82 1.98 -7.78 -8.74
N GLU A 83 2.99 -7.10 -8.23
CA GLU A 83 3.05 -6.73 -6.82
C GLU A 83 1.96 -5.71 -6.46
N VAL A 84 1.72 -4.68 -7.28
CA VAL A 84 0.58 -3.76 -7.10
C VAL A 84 -0.74 -4.52 -7.08
N ALA A 85 -0.93 -5.48 -7.99
CA ALA A 85 -2.13 -6.31 -8.04
C ALA A 85 -2.31 -7.13 -6.76
N ARG A 86 -1.24 -7.69 -6.22
CA ARG A 86 -1.25 -8.44 -4.97
C ARG A 86 -1.69 -7.56 -3.78
N VAL A 87 -1.13 -6.36 -3.66
CA VAL A 87 -1.48 -5.39 -2.61
C VAL A 87 -2.94 -4.96 -2.75
N LEU A 88 -3.38 -4.64 -3.97
CA LEU A 88 -4.77 -4.27 -4.23
C LEU A 88 -5.74 -5.41 -3.88
N SER A 89 -5.43 -6.63 -4.29
CA SER A 89 -6.28 -7.81 -3.95
C SER A 89 -6.38 -8.02 -2.45
N SER A 90 -5.27 -7.86 -1.72
CA SER A 90 -5.26 -7.96 -0.26
C SER A 90 -6.15 -6.88 0.38
N PHE A 91 -6.05 -5.64 -0.07
CA PHE A 91 -6.90 -4.55 0.38
C PHE A 91 -8.39 -4.81 0.07
N MET A 92 -8.71 -5.26 -1.13
CA MET A 92 -10.09 -5.58 -1.51
C MET A 92 -10.67 -6.73 -0.69
N ASN A 93 -9.85 -7.69 -0.26
CA ASN A 93 -10.28 -8.74 0.66
C ASN A 93 -10.59 -8.19 2.06
N VAL A 94 -9.77 -7.28 2.59
CA VAL A 94 -10.03 -6.59 3.87
C VAL A 94 -11.37 -5.85 3.79
N LEU A 95 -11.58 -5.07 2.75
CA LEU A 95 -12.81 -4.33 2.51
C LEU A 95 -14.04 -5.25 2.41
N SER A 96 -13.92 -6.38 1.72
CA SER A 96 -14.98 -7.38 1.59
C SER A 96 -15.35 -7.98 2.93
N ASN A 97 -14.37 -8.34 3.74
CA ASN A 97 -14.59 -8.89 5.06
C ASN A 97 -15.27 -7.88 5.99
N ASP A 98 -14.87 -6.62 5.93
CA ASP A 98 -15.51 -5.54 6.69
C ASP A 98 -16.96 -5.32 6.24
N TYR A 99 -17.22 -5.37 4.94
CA TYR A 99 -18.57 -5.31 4.39
C TYR A 99 -19.45 -6.47 4.91
N ILE A 100 -18.95 -7.70 4.87
CA ILE A 100 -19.68 -8.88 5.36
C ILE A 100 -19.97 -8.75 6.87
N ALA A 101 -18.99 -8.28 7.65
CA ALA A 101 -19.14 -8.11 9.09
C ALA A 101 -20.18 -7.02 9.45
N THR A 102 -20.26 -5.95 8.66
CA THR A 102 -21.15 -4.80 8.95
C THR A 102 -22.55 -4.98 8.38
N ALA A 103 -22.72 -5.70 7.28
CA ALA A 103 -24.02 -5.88 6.62
C ALA A 103 -25.01 -6.76 7.40
N GLY A 104 -24.54 -7.51 8.41
CA GLY A 104 -25.36 -8.37 9.27
C GLY A 104 -25.94 -9.60 8.56
N SER A 105 -26.21 -10.65 9.31
CA SER A 105 -26.73 -11.95 8.81
C SER A 105 -28.19 -11.92 8.35
N GLY A 106 -28.80 -10.75 8.21
CA GLY A 106 -30.25 -10.61 7.97
C GLY A 106 -30.69 -10.60 6.52
N ASP A 107 -29.85 -10.21 5.58
CA ASP A 107 -30.38 -9.81 4.27
C ASP A 107 -29.60 -10.32 3.05
N ALA A 108 -28.78 -11.28 3.14
CA ALA A 108 -28.35 -12.01 1.95
C ALA A 108 -27.39 -13.14 2.34
N MET A 109 -27.66 -14.29 1.87
CA MET A 109 -26.60 -15.23 1.48
C MET A 109 -25.74 -14.49 0.44
N TYR A 110 -24.76 -13.74 0.95
CA TYR A 110 -23.76 -13.12 0.10
C TYR A 110 -23.07 -14.28 -0.60
N ASP A 111 -23.24 -14.33 -1.90
CA ASP A 111 -22.52 -15.26 -2.72
C ASP A 111 -21.03 -14.90 -2.64
N GLU A 112 -20.28 -15.54 -1.75
CA GLU A 112 -18.84 -15.37 -1.60
C GLU A 112 -18.13 -15.47 -2.96
N GLN A 113 -18.68 -16.27 -3.87
CA GLN A 113 -18.16 -16.37 -5.24
C GLN A 113 -18.42 -15.11 -6.04
N ALA A 114 -19.52 -14.40 -5.83
CA ALA A 114 -19.79 -13.13 -6.50
C ALA A 114 -18.86 -12.03 -6.00
N ILE A 115 -18.59 -12.01 -4.71
CA ILE A 115 -17.61 -11.08 -4.10
C ILE A 115 -16.22 -11.37 -4.64
N SER A 116 -15.79 -12.62 -4.63
CA SER A 116 -14.48 -13.04 -5.14
C SER A 116 -14.30 -12.66 -6.62
N ARG A 117 -15.30 -12.92 -7.46
CA ARG A 117 -15.28 -12.50 -8.87
C ARG A 117 -15.22 -10.98 -9.04
N SER A 118 -15.89 -10.23 -8.16
CA SER A 118 -15.85 -8.77 -8.16
C SER A 118 -14.43 -8.27 -7.86
N ILE A 119 -13.75 -8.86 -6.86
CA ILE A 119 -12.36 -8.54 -6.50
C ILE A 119 -11.42 -8.82 -7.68
N GLU A 120 -11.52 -10.00 -8.31
CA GLU A 120 -10.71 -10.34 -9.47
C GLU A 120 -10.92 -9.37 -10.64
N ASN A 121 -12.15 -9.00 -10.93
CA ASN A 121 -12.48 -8.07 -12.00
C ASN A 121 -11.93 -6.67 -11.72
N VAL A 122 -12.10 -6.15 -10.52
CA VAL A 122 -11.56 -4.85 -10.09
C VAL A 122 -10.03 -4.87 -10.19
N THR A 123 -9.38 -5.91 -9.69
CA THR A 123 -7.92 -6.06 -9.78
C THR A 123 -7.45 -6.07 -11.23
N ARG A 124 -8.10 -6.84 -12.09
CA ARG A 124 -7.76 -6.92 -13.51
C ARG A 124 -7.93 -5.59 -14.24
N LEU A 125 -9.01 -4.86 -13.97
CA LEU A 125 -9.27 -3.55 -14.57
C LEU A 125 -8.26 -2.51 -14.10
N ASN A 126 -7.87 -2.54 -12.82
CA ASN A 126 -6.90 -1.62 -12.27
C ASN A 126 -5.47 -1.87 -12.76
N MET A 127 -5.15 -3.11 -13.19
CA MET A 127 -3.85 -3.41 -13.79
C MET A 127 -3.55 -2.57 -15.04
N SER A 128 -4.57 -2.26 -15.85
CA SER A 128 -4.40 -1.37 -17.01
C SER A 128 -4.15 0.09 -16.64
N GLY A 129 -4.43 0.46 -15.40
CA GLY A 129 -4.21 1.79 -14.84
C GLY A 129 -2.93 1.95 -14.03
N THR A 130 -2.18 0.86 -13.84
CA THR A 130 -0.92 0.89 -13.13
C THR A 130 0.18 1.46 -14.02
N GLU A 131 0.86 2.48 -13.52
CA GLU A 131 1.93 3.18 -14.24
C GLU A 131 3.30 2.73 -13.75
N ILE A 132 4.28 2.59 -14.65
CA ILE A 132 5.67 2.41 -14.28
C ILE A 132 6.28 3.79 -14.08
N ILE A 133 6.60 4.13 -12.84
CA ILE A 133 7.09 5.46 -12.44
C ILE A 133 8.61 5.54 -12.40
N ALA A 134 9.31 4.43 -12.23
CA ALA A 134 10.77 4.38 -12.21
C ALA A 134 11.33 3.06 -12.73
N ARG A 135 12.54 3.12 -13.28
CA ARG A 135 13.39 1.97 -13.57
C ARG A 135 14.84 2.31 -13.24
N TRP A 136 15.53 1.34 -12.70
CA TRP A 136 16.95 1.43 -12.44
C TRP A 136 17.63 0.13 -12.86
N LYS A 137 18.85 0.26 -13.40
CA LYS A 137 19.65 -0.89 -13.80
C LYS A 137 20.91 -0.91 -12.96
N ASP A 138 21.11 -1.98 -12.24
CA ASP A 138 22.33 -2.24 -11.52
C ASP A 138 23.52 -2.33 -12.48
N PRO A 139 24.54 -1.48 -12.32
CA PRO A 139 25.70 -1.48 -13.20
C PRO A 139 26.59 -2.72 -13.04
N GLU A 140 26.58 -3.38 -11.88
CA GLU A 140 27.41 -4.54 -11.59
C GLU A 140 26.79 -5.84 -12.10
N THR A 141 25.56 -6.10 -11.72
CA THR A 141 24.87 -7.36 -12.07
C THR A 141 24.10 -7.27 -13.39
N GLY A 142 23.79 -6.06 -13.83
CA GLY A 142 22.95 -5.80 -14.98
C GLY A 142 21.47 -6.10 -14.75
N THR A 143 21.05 -6.35 -13.50
CA THR A 143 19.66 -6.51 -13.12
C THR A 143 18.88 -5.22 -13.33
N VAL A 144 17.68 -5.31 -13.88
CA VAL A 144 16.77 -4.18 -14.02
C VAL A 144 15.70 -4.25 -12.93
N TYR A 145 15.51 -3.15 -12.25
CA TYR A 145 14.45 -2.92 -11.26
C TYR A 145 13.42 -1.97 -11.84
N SER A 146 12.16 -2.23 -11.57
CA SER A 146 11.04 -1.38 -11.98
C SER A 146 10.14 -1.12 -10.79
N GLN A 147 9.57 0.07 -10.75
CA GLN A 147 8.61 0.50 -9.77
C GLN A 147 7.30 0.87 -10.47
N ALA A 148 6.21 0.31 -9.98
CA ALA A 148 4.86 0.56 -10.44
C ALA A 148 4.06 1.29 -9.36
N GLU A 149 3.12 2.12 -9.79
CA GLU A 149 2.22 2.88 -8.93
C GLU A 149 0.78 2.78 -9.43
N LEU A 150 -0.15 2.73 -8.49
CA LEU A 150 -1.58 2.80 -8.72
C LEU A 150 -2.21 3.76 -7.70
N ASP A 151 -2.96 4.76 -8.20
CA ASP A 151 -3.69 5.70 -7.36
C ASP A 151 -5.04 5.10 -6.90
N LEU A 152 -5.31 5.13 -5.59
CA LEU A 152 -6.57 4.66 -5.01
C LEU A 152 -7.78 5.42 -5.57
N LYS A 153 -7.62 6.70 -5.94
CA LYS A 153 -8.69 7.45 -6.61
C LYS A 153 -9.11 6.77 -7.90
N ARG A 154 -8.15 6.28 -8.69
CA ARG A 154 -8.41 5.53 -9.91
C ARG A 154 -9.12 4.20 -9.63
N VAL A 155 -8.75 3.53 -8.52
CA VAL A 155 -9.47 2.34 -8.06
C VAL A 155 -10.94 2.66 -7.79
N LYS A 156 -11.24 3.77 -7.14
CA LYS A 156 -12.62 4.22 -6.87
C LYS A 156 -13.42 4.47 -8.14
N ASP A 157 -12.81 5.15 -9.11
CA ASP A 157 -13.48 5.43 -10.40
C ASP A 157 -13.82 4.12 -11.13
N ILE A 158 -12.91 3.15 -11.11
CA ILE A 158 -13.13 1.83 -11.74
C ILE A 158 -14.19 1.04 -10.98
N VAL A 159 -14.12 1.00 -9.64
CA VAL A 159 -15.15 0.35 -8.81
C VAL A 159 -16.52 0.99 -9.02
N GLY A 160 -16.59 2.31 -9.05
CA GLY A 160 -17.83 3.05 -9.30
C GLY A 160 -18.47 2.74 -10.65
N SER A 161 -17.65 2.44 -11.67
CA SER A 161 -18.09 2.10 -13.04
C SER A 161 -18.26 0.61 -13.28
N ALA A 162 -17.87 -0.26 -12.35
CA ALA A 162 -17.90 -1.71 -12.49
C ALA A 162 -19.34 -2.26 -12.41
N ASN A 163 -20.02 -2.41 -13.55
CA ASN A 163 -21.40 -2.90 -13.63
C ASN A 163 -21.59 -4.34 -13.11
N GLN A 164 -20.49 -5.09 -12.93
CA GLN A 164 -20.51 -6.49 -12.47
C GLN A 164 -20.23 -6.62 -10.96
N MET A 165 -19.97 -5.51 -10.28
CA MET A 165 -19.75 -5.51 -8.83
C MET A 165 -21.08 -5.47 -8.09
N HIS A 166 -21.20 -6.25 -7.01
CA HIS A 166 -22.37 -6.22 -6.13
C HIS A 166 -22.61 -4.81 -5.59
N ASP A 167 -23.84 -4.30 -5.71
CA ASP A 167 -24.17 -2.91 -5.37
C ASP A 167 -23.87 -2.54 -3.91
N GLY A 168 -24.12 -3.46 -2.97
CA GLY A 168 -23.83 -3.26 -1.56
C GLY A 168 -22.32 -3.08 -1.31
N LEU A 169 -21.49 -3.94 -1.90
CA LEU A 169 -20.04 -3.84 -1.79
C LEU A 169 -19.51 -2.55 -2.45
N ARG A 170 -20.07 -2.14 -3.58
CA ARG A 170 -19.73 -0.88 -4.24
C ARG A 170 -20.03 0.33 -3.37
N ASN A 171 -21.22 0.36 -2.76
CA ASN A 171 -21.62 1.44 -1.86
C ASN A 171 -20.76 1.47 -0.60
N HIS A 172 -20.42 0.30 -0.04
CA HIS A 172 -19.54 0.18 1.11
C HIS A 172 -18.13 0.72 0.79
N PHE A 173 -17.57 0.35 -0.38
CA PHE A 173 -16.30 0.89 -0.84
C PHE A 173 -16.35 2.42 -1.01
N ALA A 174 -17.43 2.96 -1.57
CA ALA A 174 -17.58 4.40 -1.75
C ALA A 174 -17.61 5.17 -0.42
N GLN A 175 -18.16 4.56 0.64
CA GLN A 175 -18.32 5.18 1.96
C GLN A 175 -17.09 4.96 2.87
N HIS A 176 -16.49 3.79 2.84
CA HIS A 176 -15.48 3.35 3.82
C HIS A 176 -14.09 3.08 3.22
N GLY A 177 -13.99 3.01 1.89
CA GLY A 177 -12.76 2.57 1.22
C GLY A 177 -11.51 3.40 1.55
N GLU A 178 -11.64 4.71 1.74
CA GLU A 178 -10.49 5.56 2.12
C GLU A 178 -10.03 5.27 3.55
N THR A 179 -10.96 5.24 4.50
CA THR A 179 -10.64 4.98 5.91
C THR A 179 -10.02 3.59 6.10
N LEU A 180 -10.59 2.59 5.43
CA LEU A 180 -10.06 1.21 5.49
C LEU A 180 -8.70 1.10 4.80
N PHE A 181 -8.47 1.87 3.75
CA PHE A 181 -7.16 1.89 3.11
C PHE A 181 -6.10 2.54 4.01
N ASP A 182 -6.43 3.64 4.67
CA ASP A 182 -5.53 4.31 5.60
C ASP A 182 -5.15 3.36 6.76
N GLN A 183 -6.13 2.66 7.34
CA GLN A 183 -5.89 1.64 8.36
C GLN A 183 -5.01 0.49 7.84
N TYR A 184 -5.32 -0.04 6.66
CA TYR A 184 -4.52 -1.10 6.04
C TYR A 184 -3.06 -0.67 5.75
N ALA A 185 -2.85 0.60 5.40
CA ALA A 185 -1.51 1.14 5.14
C ALA A 185 -0.70 1.37 6.45
N GLU A 186 -1.39 1.63 7.57
CA GLU A 186 -0.75 1.80 8.87
C GLU A 186 -0.30 0.47 9.49
N GLU A 187 -0.99 -0.63 9.18
CA GLU A 187 -0.69 -1.98 9.68
C GLU A 187 0.49 -2.67 8.97
N LYS A 188 0.96 -2.11 7.86
CA LYS A 188 2.09 -2.63 7.06
C LYS A 188 3.37 -1.87 7.28
#